data_d0fd3477c6eb13f38cf111494dc9fa07
#
_entry.id   d0fd3477c6eb13f38cf111494dc9fa07
#
_cell.length_a   1.000
_cell.length_b   1.000
_cell.length_c   1.000
_cell.angle_alpha   90.00
_cell.angle_beta   90.00
_cell.angle_gamma   90.00
#
_symmetry.space_group_name_H-M   'P 1'
#
loop_
_entity.id
_entity.type
_entity.pdbx_description
1 polymer ?
#
loop_
_entity_poly.entity_id
_entity_poly.type
_entity_poly.pdbx_seq_one_letter_code
_entity_poly.pdbx_strand_id
1 'polypeptide(L)'
;MNKLNITYHPEYDIPVPPKHRFVGTKFSDLFSYLQSQTYFLKFQVTQPQRASKERLLRAHSLSYVDKIYEESLSDNDLKKINLPWSTQLRNRSFLAIEGTYQAAKLALNYGIACHVGGGTHHAHHEYGFGFCIFNDLAYTALNLIEEG
;
A
#
# COMPACT_ATOMS: atom_id res chain seq x y z
N MET A 1 15.40 24.57 -6.16
CA MET A 1 14.22 23.88 -6.73
C MET A 1 13.72 22.88 -5.72
N ASN A 2 12.45 22.94 -5.33
CA ASN A 2 11.87 21.94 -4.45
C ASN A 2 11.80 20.59 -5.19
N LYS A 3 12.23 19.52 -4.53
CA LYS A 3 12.11 18.16 -5.05
C LYS A 3 10.65 17.67 -4.94
N LEU A 4 10.19 16.90 -5.91
CA LEU A 4 8.91 16.21 -5.80
C LEU A 4 9.07 15.02 -4.83
N ASN A 5 8.25 14.99 -3.79
CA ASN A 5 8.23 13.90 -2.84
C ASN A 5 7.53 12.68 -3.43
N ILE A 6 8.16 11.51 -3.35
CA ILE A 6 7.58 10.22 -3.72
C ILE A 6 7.79 9.21 -2.61
N THR A 7 6.82 8.33 -2.39
CA THR A 7 6.93 7.19 -1.49
C THR A 7 7.02 5.90 -2.30
N TYR A 8 7.98 5.05 -1.96
CA TYR A 8 8.22 3.76 -2.59
C TYR A 8 8.90 2.81 -1.60
N HIS A 9 8.61 1.52 -1.71
CA HIS A 9 9.32 0.49 -0.96
C HIS A 9 9.69 -0.70 -1.87
N PRO A 10 10.92 -1.27 -1.78
CA PRO A 10 11.32 -2.40 -2.62
C PRO A 10 10.49 -3.68 -2.42
N GLU A 11 9.84 -3.85 -1.26
CA GLU A 11 8.93 -4.97 -0.99
C GLU A 11 7.50 -4.75 -1.51
N TYR A 12 7.26 -3.86 -2.47
CA TYR A 12 5.92 -3.69 -3.05
C TYR A 12 5.55 -4.77 -4.06
N ASP A 13 6.52 -5.44 -4.65
CA ASP A 13 6.26 -6.53 -5.58
C ASP A 13 5.77 -7.78 -4.87
N ILE A 14 4.94 -8.54 -5.56
CA ILE A 14 4.37 -9.79 -5.06
C ILE A 14 4.49 -10.91 -6.10
N PRO A 15 4.71 -12.15 -5.67
CA PRO A 15 4.70 -13.28 -6.58
C PRO A 15 3.25 -13.55 -7.05
N VAL A 16 3.08 -13.63 -8.35
CA VAL A 16 1.81 -14.04 -8.98
C VAL A 16 2.09 -15.06 -10.08
N PRO A 17 1.14 -15.98 -10.35
CA PRO A 17 1.29 -16.94 -11.44
C PRO A 17 1.48 -16.26 -12.80
N PRO A 18 2.13 -16.93 -13.76
CA PRO A 18 2.22 -16.45 -15.14
C PRO A 18 0.83 -16.13 -15.71
N LYS A 19 0.71 -15.02 -16.43
CA LYS A 19 -0.56 -14.53 -17.03
C LYS A 19 -1.62 -14.08 -16.02
N HIS A 20 -1.27 -13.90 -14.75
CA HIS A 20 -2.20 -13.31 -13.78
C HIS A 20 -2.55 -11.88 -14.20
N ARG A 21 -3.81 -11.46 -13.98
CA ARG A 21 -4.27 -10.10 -14.35
C ARG A 21 -3.54 -9.00 -13.59
N PHE A 22 -3.13 -9.27 -12.36
CA PHE A 22 -2.28 -8.36 -11.59
C PHE A 22 -0.81 -8.57 -12.00
N VAL A 23 -0.14 -7.51 -12.38
CA VAL A 23 1.30 -7.54 -12.70
C VAL A 23 2.09 -7.36 -11.41
N GLY A 24 2.70 -8.45 -10.92
CA GLY A 24 3.35 -8.48 -9.61
C GLY A 24 4.58 -7.59 -9.47
N THR A 25 5.30 -7.34 -10.56
CA THR A 25 6.55 -6.55 -10.60
C THR A 25 6.35 -5.09 -11.02
N LYS A 26 5.12 -4.66 -11.26
CA LYS A 26 4.85 -3.34 -11.85
C LYS A 26 5.40 -2.16 -11.01
N PHE A 27 5.59 -2.34 -9.72
CA PHE A 27 6.06 -1.27 -8.83
C PHE A 27 7.56 -1.07 -8.93
N SER A 28 8.34 -2.16 -8.90
CA SER A 28 9.78 -2.10 -9.13
C SER A 28 10.11 -1.71 -10.58
N ASP A 29 9.33 -2.21 -11.55
CA ASP A 29 9.48 -1.83 -12.96
C ASP A 29 9.29 -0.33 -13.16
N LEU A 30 8.20 0.24 -12.59
CA LEU A 30 7.94 1.68 -12.63
C LEU A 30 9.03 2.47 -11.93
N PHE A 31 9.46 2.04 -10.74
CA PHE A 31 10.49 2.74 -9.99
C PHE A 31 11.84 2.70 -10.72
N SER A 32 12.22 1.55 -11.29
CA SER A 32 13.44 1.41 -12.10
C SER A 32 13.39 2.29 -13.35
N TYR A 33 12.23 2.38 -14.01
CA TYR A 33 12.04 3.31 -15.11
C TYR A 33 12.24 4.76 -14.67
N LEU A 34 11.66 5.18 -13.55
CA LEU A 34 11.85 6.53 -13.01
C LEU A 34 13.33 6.80 -12.70
N GLN A 35 14.04 5.83 -12.08
CA GLN A 35 15.46 5.95 -11.77
C GLN A 35 16.34 6.13 -13.01
N SER A 36 15.97 5.56 -14.15
CA SER A 36 16.70 5.70 -15.41
C SER A 36 16.55 7.07 -16.08
N GLN A 37 15.61 7.89 -15.60
CA GLN A 37 15.34 9.19 -16.20
C GLN A 37 16.26 10.28 -15.66
N THR A 38 16.68 11.20 -16.51
CA THR A 38 17.57 12.34 -16.13
C THR A 38 16.95 13.26 -15.08
N TYR A 39 15.60 13.31 -15.00
CA TYR A 39 14.88 14.09 -14.03
C TYR A 39 14.74 13.41 -12.66
N PHE A 40 15.21 12.18 -12.48
CA PHE A 40 15.10 11.46 -11.20
C PHE A 40 15.73 12.22 -10.03
N LEU A 41 16.80 12.98 -10.28
CA LEU A 41 17.44 13.84 -9.27
C LEU A 41 16.52 14.91 -8.69
N LYS A 42 15.38 15.18 -9.34
CA LYS A 42 14.33 16.10 -8.86
C LYS A 42 13.36 15.45 -7.89
N PHE A 43 13.50 14.13 -7.62
CA PHE A 43 12.68 13.42 -6.66
C PHE A 43 13.35 13.29 -5.31
N GLN A 44 12.53 13.36 -4.25
CA GLN A 44 12.89 12.95 -2.90
C GLN A 44 12.13 11.67 -2.58
N VAL A 45 12.86 10.57 -2.48
CA VAL A 45 12.26 9.24 -2.20
C VAL A 45 12.18 9.01 -0.70
N THR A 46 11.02 8.62 -0.20
CA THR A 46 10.79 8.19 1.19
C THR A 46 10.28 6.75 1.20
N GLN A 47 10.85 5.92 2.05
CA GLN A 47 10.39 4.55 2.25
C GLN A 47 9.42 4.50 3.44
N PRO A 48 8.19 3.99 3.24
CA PRO A 48 7.25 3.80 4.34
C PRO A 48 7.71 2.70 5.30
N GLN A 49 7.36 2.85 6.57
CA GLN A 49 7.41 1.76 7.54
C GLN A 49 6.12 0.93 7.46
N ARG A 50 6.08 -0.22 8.14
CA ARG A 50 4.83 -1.01 8.22
C ARG A 50 3.79 -0.30 9.07
N ALA A 51 2.54 -0.30 8.61
CA ALA A 51 1.41 0.19 9.39
C ALA A 51 1.28 -0.57 10.70
N SER A 52 1.06 0.13 11.80
CA SER A 52 0.80 -0.49 13.10
C SER A 52 -0.63 -1.03 13.17
N LYS A 53 -0.83 -2.05 14.03
CA LYS A 53 -2.17 -2.62 14.26
C LYS A 53 -3.16 -1.56 14.74
N GLU A 54 -2.75 -0.70 15.66
CA GLU A 54 -3.56 0.39 16.19
C GLU A 54 -4.11 1.29 15.07
N ARG A 55 -3.26 1.70 14.14
CA ARG A 55 -3.64 2.56 13.02
C ARG A 55 -4.55 1.85 12.02
N LEU A 56 -4.35 0.54 11.80
CA LEU A 56 -5.22 -0.28 10.97
C LEU A 56 -6.64 -0.37 11.53
N LEU A 57 -6.79 -0.47 12.84
CA LEU A 57 -8.09 -0.58 13.51
C LEU A 57 -8.97 0.66 13.38
N ARG A 58 -8.42 1.79 12.93
CA ARG A 58 -9.22 2.96 12.59
C ARG A 58 -10.06 2.77 11.32
N ALA A 59 -9.57 1.97 10.38
CA ALA A 59 -10.23 1.72 9.09
C ALA A 59 -10.82 0.31 8.97
N HIS A 60 -10.32 -0.66 9.73
CA HIS A 60 -10.69 -2.07 9.62
C HIS A 60 -11.07 -2.68 10.96
N SER A 61 -11.95 -3.68 10.93
CA SER A 61 -12.37 -4.40 12.13
C SER A 61 -11.22 -5.21 12.73
N LEU A 62 -11.23 -5.36 14.06
CA LEU A 62 -10.24 -6.16 14.78
C LEU A 62 -10.18 -7.60 14.25
N SER A 63 -11.34 -8.22 14.04
CA SER A 63 -11.43 -9.61 13.55
C SER A 63 -10.78 -9.78 12.17
N TYR A 64 -10.92 -8.79 11.27
CA TYR A 64 -10.29 -8.84 9.96
C TYR A 64 -8.77 -8.60 10.04
N VAL A 65 -8.35 -7.61 10.82
CA VAL A 65 -6.93 -7.30 11.01
C VAL A 65 -6.21 -8.51 11.62
N ASP A 66 -6.82 -9.18 12.61
CA ASP A 66 -6.24 -10.38 13.23
C ASP A 66 -6.07 -11.53 12.24
N LYS A 67 -7.05 -11.79 11.36
CA LYS A 67 -6.90 -12.78 10.29
C LYS A 67 -5.69 -12.53 9.39
N ILE A 68 -5.37 -11.26 9.11
CA ILE A 68 -4.20 -10.91 8.30
C ILE A 68 -2.89 -11.16 9.08
N TYR A 69 -2.86 -10.80 10.38
CA TYR A 69 -1.70 -11.02 11.23
C TYR A 69 -1.41 -12.50 11.46
N GLU A 70 -2.47 -13.30 11.67
CA GLU A 70 -2.40 -14.75 11.95
C GLU A 70 -2.34 -15.59 10.68
N GLU A 71 -2.45 -14.99 9.50
CA GLU A 71 -2.51 -15.66 8.19
C GLU A 71 -3.66 -16.68 8.11
N SER A 72 -4.80 -16.38 8.77
CA SER A 72 -5.96 -17.27 8.94
C SER A 72 -7.16 -16.90 8.03
N LEU A 73 -6.89 -16.28 6.87
CA LEU A 73 -7.92 -15.99 5.87
C LEU A 73 -8.56 -17.27 5.34
N SER A 74 -9.89 -17.25 5.24
CA SER A 74 -10.64 -18.36 4.65
C SER A 74 -10.52 -18.37 3.12
N ASP A 75 -10.84 -19.50 2.49
CA ASP A 75 -10.91 -19.61 1.03
C ASP A 75 -11.87 -18.57 0.41
N ASN A 76 -12.95 -18.22 1.12
CA ASN A 76 -13.88 -17.19 0.68
C ASN A 76 -13.26 -15.79 0.73
N ASP A 77 -12.47 -15.48 1.76
CA ASP A 77 -11.73 -14.24 1.86
C ASP A 77 -10.70 -14.12 0.71
N LEU A 78 -9.97 -15.21 0.45
CA LEU A 78 -8.98 -15.26 -0.64
C LEU A 78 -9.62 -15.12 -2.02
N LYS A 79 -10.80 -15.71 -2.25
CA LYS A 79 -11.56 -15.53 -3.50
C LYS A 79 -11.99 -14.07 -3.71
N LYS A 80 -12.39 -13.35 -2.67
CA LYS A 80 -12.76 -11.93 -2.76
C LYS A 80 -11.55 -11.05 -3.06
N ILE A 81 -10.42 -11.32 -2.42
CA ILE A 81 -9.16 -10.62 -2.65
C ILE A 81 -8.65 -10.89 -4.08
N ASN A 82 -8.81 -12.12 -4.56
CA ASN A 82 -8.40 -12.55 -5.91
C ASN A 82 -6.90 -12.34 -6.19
N LEU A 83 -6.07 -12.52 -5.17
CA LEU A 83 -4.61 -12.62 -5.24
C LEU A 83 -4.16 -13.91 -4.54
N PRO A 84 -3.11 -14.58 -5.04
CA PRO A 84 -2.50 -15.70 -4.32
C PRO A 84 -1.91 -15.19 -3.00
N TRP A 85 -2.31 -15.82 -1.89
CA TRP A 85 -1.78 -15.45 -0.59
C TRP A 85 -0.30 -15.81 -0.49
N SER A 86 0.47 -14.90 0.09
CA SER A 86 1.90 -15.08 0.37
C SER A 86 2.35 -14.14 1.48
N THR A 87 3.43 -14.47 2.15
CA THR A 87 4.07 -13.59 3.12
C THR A 87 4.47 -12.24 2.49
N GLN A 88 4.88 -12.25 1.21
CA GLN A 88 5.20 -11.02 0.48
C GLN A 88 3.96 -10.15 0.28
N LEU A 89 2.80 -10.72 -0.11
CA LEU A 89 1.54 -9.99 -0.23
C LEU A 89 1.12 -9.38 1.11
N ARG A 90 1.22 -10.16 2.19
CA ARG A 90 0.95 -9.68 3.55
C ARG A 90 1.85 -8.49 3.93
N ASN A 91 3.16 -8.64 3.78
CA ASN A 91 4.13 -7.59 4.10
C ASN A 91 3.91 -6.32 3.28
N ARG A 92 3.75 -6.49 1.96
CA ARG A 92 3.41 -5.39 1.05
C ARG A 92 2.17 -4.63 1.51
N SER A 93 1.14 -5.33 1.99
CA SER A 93 -0.13 -4.70 2.36
C SER A 93 0.01 -3.69 3.49
N PHE A 94 0.85 -3.99 4.49
CA PHE A 94 1.16 -3.06 5.57
C PHE A 94 1.99 -1.86 5.10
N LEU A 95 2.91 -2.08 4.18
CA LEU A 95 3.77 -1.02 3.64
C LEU A 95 3.02 -0.11 2.67
N ALA A 96 2.15 -0.68 1.82
CA ALA A 96 1.47 0.09 0.78
C ALA A 96 0.49 1.11 1.34
N ILE A 97 -0.31 0.75 2.36
CA ILE A 97 -1.24 1.71 2.95
C ILE A 97 -0.52 2.82 3.72
N GLU A 98 0.60 2.49 4.36
CA GLU A 98 1.44 3.49 5.02
C GLU A 98 2.12 4.40 3.99
N GLY A 99 2.45 3.87 2.80
CA GLY A 99 2.97 4.66 1.69
C GLY A 99 1.98 5.72 1.20
N THR A 100 0.69 5.40 1.09
CA THR A 100 -0.37 6.36 0.75
C THR A 100 -0.50 7.43 1.84
N TYR A 101 -0.52 7.02 3.12
CA TYR A 101 -0.58 7.94 4.25
C TYR A 101 0.61 8.90 4.27
N GLN A 102 1.84 8.40 4.12
CA GLN A 102 3.03 9.25 4.10
C GLN A 102 3.04 10.19 2.89
N ALA A 103 2.59 9.74 1.72
CA ALA A 103 2.44 10.62 0.56
C ALA A 103 1.43 11.74 0.85
N ALA A 104 0.32 11.45 1.52
CA ALA A 104 -0.65 12.46 1.92
C ALA A 104 -0.05 13.49 2.90
N LYS A 105 0.70 13.04 3.92
CA LYS A 105 1.41 13.96 4.85
C LYS A 105 2.44 14.84 4.12
N LEU A 106 3.19 14.25 3.20
CA LEU A 106 4.14 15.02 2.38
C LEU A 106 3.43 16.03 1.49
N ALA A 107 2.27 15.67 0.92
CA ALA A 107 1.48 16.60 0.11
C ALA A 107 0.90 17.76 0.94
N LEU A 108 0.45 17.52 2.17
CA LEU A 108 0.01 18.57 3.09
C LEU A 108 1.14 19.57 3.41
N ASN A 109 2.37 19.07 3.56
CA ASN A 109 3.52 19.91 3.90
C ASN A 109 4.16 20.63 2.69
N TYR A 110 4.14 20.00 1.52
CA TYR A 110 4.88 20.45 0.33
C TYR A 110 4.01 20.73 -0.90
N GLY A 111 2.69 20.59 -0.77
CA GLY A 111 1.70 20.86 -1.83
C GLY A 111 1.40 19.66 -2.71
N ILE A 112 2.38 18.80 -3.00
CA ILE A 112 2.20 17.61 -3.85
C ILE A 112 3.17 16.50 -3.44
N ALA A 113 2.70 15.26 -3.52
CA ALA A 113 3.52 14.05 -3.43
C ALA A 113 2.87 12.91 -4.23
N CYS A 114 3.65 11.87 -4.55
CA CYS A 114 3.17 10.70 -5.25
C CYS A 114 3.51 9.42 -4.49
N HIS A 115 2.63 8.42 -4.54
CA HIS A 115 2.89 7.08 -4.03
C HIS A 115 3.08 6.10 -5.18
N VAL A 116 4.26 5.44 -5.22
CA VAL A 116 4.63 4.45 -6.24
C VAL A 116 4.31 3.02 -5.76
N GLY A 117 3.17 2.84 -5.13
CA GLY A 117 2.70 1.55 -4.61
C GLY A 117 1.32 1.14 -5.12
N GLY A 118 0.68 2.04 -5.88
CA GLY A 118 -0.68 1.90 -6.34
C GLY A 118 -1.72 2.05 -5.21
N GLY A 119 -2.96 2.30 -5.57
CA GLY A 119 -4.08 2.40 -4.64
C GLY A 119 -4.66 1.03 -4.27
N THR A 120 -5.21 0.92 -3.07
CA THR A 120 -5.84 -0.30 -2.54
C THR A 120 -7.25 -0.04 -1.98
N HIS A 121 -8.00 0.84 -2.60
CA HIS A 121 -9.27 1.39 -2.12
C HIS A 121 -10.49 0.46 -2.23
N HIS A 122 -10.36 -0.72 -2.84
CA HIS A 122 -11.48 -1.67 -2.96
C HIS A 122 -11.73 -2.50 -1.70
N ALA A 123 -10.80 -2.54 -0.75
CA ALA A 123 -11.02 -3.25 0.51
C ALA A 123 -12.11 -2.58 1.35
N HIS A 124 -12.90 -3.40 2.04
CA HIS A 124 -13.95 -3.02 2.96
C HIS A 124 -13.47 -3.04 4.41
N HIS A 125 -14.32 -2.57 5.33
CA HIS A 125 -14.00 -2.57 6.77
C HIS A 125 -13.68 -3.98 7.30
N GLU A 126 -14.40 -5.01 6.84
CA GLU A 126 -14.32 -6.38 7.37
C GLU A 126 -13.68 -7.40 6.43
N TYR A 127 -13.32 -7.03 5.20
CA TYR A 127 -12.72 -7.97 4.23
C TYR A 127 -11.98 -7.26 3.12
N GLY A 128 -10.98 -7.95 2.56
CA GLY A 128 -10.29 -7.53 1.35
C GLY A 128 -11.09 -7.83 0.10
N PHE A 129 -10.92 -7.02 -0.96
CA PHE A 129 -11.61 -7.17 -2.22
C PHE A 129 -10.79 -6.63 -3.40
N GLY A 130 -10.93 -7.24 -4.58
CA GLY A 130 -10.42 -6.67 -5.83
C GLY A 130 -8.92 -6.32 -5.81
N PHE A 131 -8.08 -7.27 -5.42
CA PHE A 131 -6.62 -7.13 -5.26
C PHE A 131 -6.18 -6.26 -4.07
N CYS A 132 -7.10 -5.83 -3.22
CA CYS A 132 -6.83 -4.96 -2.08
C CYS A 132 -7.05 -5.71 -0.76
N ILE A 133 -6.03 -5.70 0.10
CA ILE A 133 -6.11 -6.26 1.46
C ILE A 133 -6.67 -5.22 2.42
N PHE A 134 -6.10 -4.02 2.44
CA PHE A 134 -6.52 -2.90 3.27
C PHE A 134 -6.91 -1.70 2.41
N ASN A 135 -7.83 -0.87 2.89
CA ASN A 135 -8.28 0.34 2.21
C ASN A 135 -7.35 1.51 2.54
N ASP A 136 -6.50 1.88 1.62
CA ASP A 136 -5.50 2.93 1.80
C ASP A 136 -6.10 4.32 1.94
N LEU A 137 -7.21 4.63 1.26
CA LEU A 137 -7.86 5.93 1.35
C LEU A 137 -8.56 6.11 2.71
N ALA A 138 -9.33 5.10 3.15
CA ALA A 138 -9.98 5.13 4.45
C ALA A 138 -8.95 5.17 5.59
N TYR A 139 -7.90 4.34 5.50
CA TYR A 139 -6.78 4.35 6.44
C TYR A 139 -6.14 5.74 6.53
N THR A 140 -5.81 6.33 5.38
CA THR A 140 -5.16 7.63 5.33
C THR A 140 -6.03 8.73 5.92
N ALA A 141 -7.31 8.81 5.49
CA ALA A 141 -8.23 9.85 5.94
C ALA A 141 -8.46 9.78 7.46
N LEU A 142 -8.78 8.59 7.99
CA LEU A 142 -9.07 8.43 9.42
C LEU A 142 -7.84 8.68 10.30
N ASN A 143 -6.64 8.28 9.86
CA ASN A 143 -5.42 8.55 10.60
C ASN A 143 -5.03 10.05 10.57
N LEU A 144 -5.23 10.74 9.46
CA LEU A 144 -4.99 12.19 9.38
C LEU A 144 -5.98 12.98 10.25
N ILE A 145 -7.26 12.60 10.28
CA ILE A 145 -8.29 13.24 11.13
C ILE A 145 -7.94 13.09 12.62
N GLU A 146 -7.45 11.92 13.04
CA GLU A 146 -7.09 11.67 14.43
C GLU A 146 -5.84 12.46 14.87
N GLU A 147 -4.94 12.74 13.93
CA GLU A 147 -3.71 13.50 14.21
C GLU A 147 -3.92 15.03 14.22
N GLY A 148 -5.08 15.54 13.74
CA GLY A 148 -5.41 16.96 13.64
C GLY A 148 -4.87 17.57 12.37
#